data_6d55010f2279ed0f5e07b40be413cc5b
#
_entry.id   6d55010f2279ed0f5e07b40be413cc5b
#
_cell.length_a   1.000
_cell.length_b   1.000
_cell.length_c   1.000
_cell.angle_alpha   90.00
_cell.angle_beta   90.00
_cell.angle_gamma   90.00
#
_symmetry.space_group_name_H-M   'P 1'
#
loop_
_entity.id
_entity.type
_entity.pdbx_description
1 polymer ?
#
loop_
_entity_poly.entity_id
_entity_poly.type
_entity_poly.pdbx_seq_one_letter_code
_entity_poly.pdbx_strand_id
1 'polypeptide(L)'
;IEKGQQIFGSINLGKRLHDEEKNLNPGIKLDLGYTRLKAFREKTILRNSLADALLYKEQNVKSALATIGVLLDTTDKQEEKIINHHGRLEYILDLSPSSNTEFYYLNSESTVYKFKADNKAEHNYRIGYGFDVTTISGWSLVANFERLKAKERGYSNEFYLSLGYVPIDEKKFLFNFDNSNQASLAFTNNVNGFDLKVNTDYNFFSNSPQYSANISITDSF
;
A
#
# COMPACT_ATOMS: atom_id res chain seq x y z
N ILE A 1 -14.52 5.31 -18.96
CA ILE A 1 -14.42 4.66 -17.63
C ILE A 1 -14.48 3.16 -17.92
N GLU A 2 -13.39 2.46 -17.64
CA GLU A 2 -13.32 1.01 -17.72
C GLU A 2 -14.24 0.41 -16.67
N LYS A 3 -15.07 -0.55 -17.07
CA LYS A 3 -15.98 -1.23 -16.15
C LYS A 3 -15.38 -2.60 -15.81
N GLY A 4 -15.15 -2.84 -14.52
CA GLY A 4 -14.70 -4.12 -13.99
C GLY A 4 -15.51 -4.51 -12.76
N GLN A 5 -15.39 -5.76 -12.37
CA GLN A 5 -15.91 -6.31 -11.11
C GLN A 5 -14.77 -7.03 -10.43
N GLN A 6 -14.66 -6.84 -9.13
CA GLN A 6 -13.66 -7.51 -8.31
C GLN A 6 -14.34 -8.09 -7.06
N ILE A 7 -13.99 -9.32 -6.75
CA ILE A 7 -14.35 -10.01 -5.50
C ILE A 7 -13.05 -10.46 -4.87
N PHE A 8 -12.91 -10.18 -3.59
CA PHE A 8 -11.74 -10.56 -2.82
C PHE A 8 -12.15 -11.13 -1.48
N GLY A 9 -11.49 -12.17 -1.03
CA GLY A 9 -11.72 -12.81 0.27
C GLY A 9 -10.41 -13.23 0.92
N SER A 10 -10.37 -13.19 2.24
CA SER A 10 -9.22 -13.57 3.04
C SER A 10 -9.64 -14.42 4.23
N ILE A 11 -8.90 -15.51 4.47
CA ILE A 11 -9.02 -16.33 5.68
C ILE A 11 -7.69 -16.25 6.40
N ASN A 12 -7.75 -15.90 7.68
CA ASN A 12 -6.56 -15.76 8.52
C ASN A 12 -6.74 -16.59 9.79
N LEU A 13 -5.79 -17.46 10.06
CA LEU A 13 -5.76 -18.33 11.23
C LEU A 13 -4.42 -18.11 11.94
N GLY A 14 -4.48 -17.74 13.22
CA GLY A 14 -3.28 -17.50 14.01
C GLY A 14 -3.51 -17.76 15.48
N LYS A 15 -2.42 -17.85 16.21
CA LYS A 15 -2.42 -17.96 17.67
C LYS A 15 -1.62 -16.79 18.24
N ARG A 16 -2.22 -16.05 19.17
CA ARG A 16 -1.49 -15.05 19.95
C ARG A 16 -0.81 -15.72 21.12
N LEU A 17 0.51 -15.63 21.16
CA LEU A 17 1.33 -15.99 22.31
C LEU A 17 1.66 -14.66 22.98
N HIS A 18 1.12 -14.48 24.18
CA HIS A 18 1.21 -13.20 24.91
C HIS A 18 2.01 -13.38 26.19
N ASP A 19 2.93 -12.48 26.42
CA ASP A 19 3.59 -12.20 27.67
C ASP A 19 3.41 -10.69 27.97
N GLU A 20 3.66 -10.21 29.20
CA GLU A 20 3.34 -8.84 29.64
C GLU A 20 3.83 -7.74 28.67
N GLU A 21 4.97 -7.95 28.02
CA GLU A 21 5.60 -6.96 27.14
C GLU A 21 5.73 -7.43 25.68
N LYS A 22 5.42 -8.70 25.40
CA LYS A 22 5.68 -9.32 24.09
C LYS A 22 4.46 -10.05 23.56
N ASN A 23 4.16 -9.81 22.30
CA ASN A 23 3.16 -10.57 21.56
C ASN A 23 3.83 -11.22 20.35
N LEU A 24 3.78 -12.54 20.27
CA LEU A 24 4.21 -13.30 19.12
C LEU A 24 2.96 -13.93 18.47
N ASN A 25 2.73 -13.62 17.21
CA ASN A 25 1.54 -14.04 16.49
C ASN A 25 1.94 -14.90 15.27
N PRO A 26 2.24 -16.20 15.44
CA PRO A 26 2.37 -17.10 14.30
C PRO A 26 1.01 -17.32 13.64
N GLY A 27 1.01 -17.39 12.32
CA GLY A 27 -0.24 -17.53 11.59
C GLY A 27 -0.06 -18.02 10.16
N ILE A 28 -1.18 -18.42 9.59
CA ILE A 28 -1.35 -18.76 8.19
C ILE A 28 -2.47 -17.89 7.61
N LYS A 29 -2.33 -17.49 6.37
CA LYS A 29 -3.30 -16.65 5.67
C LYS A 29 -3.52 -17.20 4.27
N LEU A 30 -4.76 -17.21 3.81
CA LEU A 30 -5.13 -17.52 2.45
C LEU A 30 -5.93 -16.34 1.87
N ASP A 31 -5.40 -15.74 0.83
CA ASP A 31 -6.04 -14.67 0.09
C ASP A 31 -6.48 -15.18 -1.27
N LEU A 32 -7.75 -14.96 -1.60
CA LEU A 32 -8.34 -15.34 -2.87
C LEU A 32 -8.95 -14.11 -3.53
N GLY A 33 -8.67 -13.92 -4.81
CA GLY A 33 -9.19 -12.81 -5.58
C GLY A 33 -9.67 -13.24 -6.96
N TYR A 34 -10.72 -12.59 -7.43
CA TYR A 34 -11.23 -12.70 -8.78
C TYR A 34 -11.53 -11.32 -9.32
N THR A 35 -10.95 -10.98 -10.45
CA THR A 35 -11.18 -9.71 -11.15
C THR A 35 -11.63 -10.01 -12.57
N ARG A 36 -12.77 -9.45 -12.95
CA ARG A 36 -13.30 -9.48 -14.31
C ARG A 36 -13.22 -8.08 -14.88
N LEU A 37 -12.44 -7.90 -15.92
CA LEU A 37 -12.36 -6.67 -16.70
C LEU A 37 -13.17 -6.85 -17.98
N LYS A 38 -14.15 -5.99 -18.21
CA LYS A 38 -14.90 -6.00 -19.46
C LYS A 38 -13.99 -5.57 -20.60
N ALA A 39 -14.33 -5.97 -21.82
CA ALA A 39 -13.65 -5.49 -23.03
C ALA A 39 -13.60 -3.96 -23.04
N PHE A 40 -12.45 -3.41 -23.37
CA PHE A 40 -12.25 -1.97 -23.45
C PHE A 40 -11.37 -1.59 -24.63
N ARG A 41 -11.57 -0.37 -25.08
CA ARG A 41 -10.79 0.24 -26.16
C ARG A 41 -9.81 1.25 -25.56
N GLU A 42 -8.59 1.20 -26.00
CA GLU A 42 -7.59 2.21 -25.66
C GLU A 42 -8.00 3.58 -26.23
N LYS A 43 -7.91 4.62 -25.41
CA LYS A 43 -8.15 5.99 -25.86
C LYS A 43 -6.88 6.53 -26.53
N THR A 44 -6.90 6.66 -27.83
CA THR A 44 -5.82 7.36 -28.53
C THR A 44 -5.90 8.87 -28.30
N ILE A 45 -4.80 9.47 -27.88
CA ILE A 45 -4.67 10.90 -27.63
C ILE A 45 -4.56 11.68 -28.98
N LEU A 46 -4.13 11.03 -30.04
CA LEU A 46 -3.94 11.62 -31.35
C LEU A 46 -5.15 11.36 -32.26
N ARG A 47 -5.79 12.42 -32.71
CA ARG A 47 -6.98 12.39 -33.58
C ARG A 47 -6.82 11.63 -34.91
N ASN A 48 -5.61 11.35 -35.35
CA ASN A 48 -5.33 10.82 -36.69
C ASN A 48 -4.90 9.33 -36.72
N SER A 49 -4.87 8.62 -35.57
CA SER A 49 -4.41 7.22 -35.51
C SER A 49 -5.44 6.26 -34.89
N LEU A 50 -6.72 6.41 -35.25
CA LEU A 50 -7.77 5.45 -34.86
C LEU A 50 -7.45 4.00 -35.32
N ALA A 51 -6.64 3.88 -36.40
CA ALA A 51 -6.22 2.61 -36.95
C ALA A 51 -5.31 1.80 -36.00
N ASP A 52 -4.52 2.48 -35.16
CA ASP A 52 -3.55 1.85 -34.26
C ASP A 52 -4.10 1.63 -32.84
N ALA A 53 -5.37 1.95 -32.61
CA ALA A 53 -6.00 1.75 -31.32
C ALA A 53 -6.18 0.26 -31.02
N LEU A 54 -5.77 -0.16 -29.82
CA LEU A 54 -5.95 -1.52 -29.33
C LEU A 54 -7.34 -1.70 -28.72
N LEU A 55 -7.94 -2.83 -29.05
CA LEU A 55 -9.13 -3.33 -28.38
C LEU A 55 -8.78 -4.57 -27.58
N TYR A 56 -8.96 -4.50 -26.29
CA TYR A 56 -8.75 -5.60 -25.36
C TYR A 56 -10.07 -6.35 -25.17
N LYS A 57 -10.00 -7.67 -25.28
CA LYS A 57 -11.14 -8.53 -24.97
C LYS A 57 -11.36 -8.61 -23.45
N GLU A 58 -12.50 -9.16 -23.06
CA GLU A 58 -12.79 -9.42 -21.66
C GLU A 58 -11.69 -10.29 -21.03
N GLN A 59 -11.26 -9.90 -19.82
CA GLN A 59 -10.18 -10.58 -19.10
C GLN A 59 -10.69 -11.05 -17.74
N ASN A 60 -10.28 -12.24 -17.36
CA ASN A 60 -10.54 -12.82 -16.06
C ASN A 60 -9.19 -13.11 -15.37
N VAL A 61 -8.92 -12.38 -14.30
CA VAL A 61 -7.72 -12.54 -13.48
C VAL A 61 -8.10 -13.18 -12.15
N LYS A 62 -7.45 -14.28 -11.82
CA LYS A 62 -7.61 -14.96 -10.53
C LYS A 62 -6.32 -14.82 -9.76
N SER A 63 -6.43 -14.62 -8.45
CA SER A 63 -5.29 -14.60 -7.53
C SER A 63 -5.52 -15.57 -6.38
N ALA A 64 -4.48 -16.26 -5.96
CA ALA A 64 -4.49 -17.14 -4.81
C ALA A 64 -3.12 -17.09 -4.13
N LEU A 65 -3.06 -16.52 -2.92
CA LEU A 65 -1.84 -16.38 -2.15
C LEU A 65 -1.98 -17.15 -0.84
N ALA A 66 -1.03 -18.03 -0.56
CA ALA A 66 -0.91 -18.71 0.72
C ALA A 66 0.29 -18.13 1.47
N THR A 67 0.07 -17.65 2.68
CA THR A 67 1.10 -17.03 3.52
C THR A 67 1.23 -17.80 4.83
N ILE A 68 2.46 -18.08 5.23
CA ILE A 68 2.78 -18.51 6.58
C ILE A 68 3.78 -17.51 7.17
N GLY A 69 3.58 -17.10 8.42
CA GLY A 69 4.44 -16.08 8.99
C GLY A 69 4.31 -15.90 10.48
N VAL A 70 5.14 -14.99 10.96
CA VAL A 70 5.18 -14.58 12.36
C VAL A 70 5.20 -13.05 12.41
N LEU A 71 4.32 -12.49 13.23
CA LEU A 71 4.34 -11.09 13.64
C LEU A 71 4.81 -11.01 15.09
N LEU A 72 5.72 -10.11 15.38
CA LEU A 72 6.24 -9.83 16.70
C LEU A 72 5.93 -8.38 17.07
N ASP A 73 5.26 -8.18 18.18
CA ASP A 73 5.04 -6.86 18.77
C ASP A 73 5.63 -6.87 20.18
N THR A 74 6.43 -5.86 20.51
CA THR A 74 6.97 -5.67 21.86
C THR A 74 6.79 -4.23 22.28
N THR A 75 6.50 -4.02 23.56
CA THR A 75 6.34 -2.69 24.15
C THR A 75 7.35 -2.52 25.27
N ASP A 76 8.19 -1.49 25.15
CA ASP A 76 9.10 -1.04 26.19
C ASP A 76 8.54 0.27 26.80
N LYS A 77 8.22 0.23 28.09
CA LYS A 77 7.67 1.36 28.83
C LYS A 77 8.77 1.94 29.72
N GLN A 78 9.14 3.17 29.43
CA GLN A 78 10.09 3.97 30.20
C GLN A 78 9.35 5.15 30.83
N GLU A 79 9.92 5.80 31.84
CA GLU A 79 9.26 6.90 32.57
C GLU A 79 8.79 8.03 31.67
N GLU A 80 9.56 8.38 30.64
CA GLU A 80 9.26 9.52 29.75
C GLU A 80 8.77 9.12 28.35
N LYS A 81 8.81 7.84 27.99
CA LYS A 81 8.46 7.38 26.65
C LYS A 81 7.98 5.93 26.63
N ILE A 82 7.19 5.63 25.61
CA ILE A 82 6.80 4.27 25.26
C ILE A 82 7.38 3.97 23.88
N ILE A 83 8.01 2.82 23.75
CA ILE A 83 8.57 2.34 22.49
C ILE A 83 7.86 1.02 22.13
N ASN A 84 7.20 0.98 21.00
CA ASN A 84 6.65 -0.24 20.44
C ASN A 84 7.51 -0.69 19.27
N HIS A 85 7.87 -1.96 19.23
CA HIS A 85 8.59 -2.58 18.13
C HIS A 85 7.67 -3.55 17.40
N HIS A 86 7.71 -3.54 16.08
CA HIS A 86 6.94 -4.43 15.21
C HIS A 86 7.89 -5.20 14.31
N GLY A 87 7.79 -6.51 14.35
CA GLY A 87 8.57 -7.40 13.50
C GLY A 87 7.65 -8.22 12.62
N ARG A 88 8.04 -8.50 11.37
CA ARG A 88 7.32 -9.37 10.45
C ARG A 88 8.28 -10.26 9.70
N LEU A 89 7.97 -11.55 9.67
CA LEU A 89 8.63 -12.52 8.81
C LEU A 89 7.58 -13.41 8.19
N GLU A 90 7.47 -13.39 6.86
CA GLU A 90 6.47 -14.15 6.12
C GLU A 90 7.08 -14.84 4.91
N TYR A 91 6.61 -16.05 4.66
CA TYR A 91 6.76 -16.77 3.42
C TYR A 91 5.43 -16.79 2.68
N ILE A 92 5.42 -16.33 1.44
CA ILE A 92 4.23 -16.17 0.63
C ILE A 92 4.39 -17.04 -0.62
N LEU A 93 3.48 -17.97 -0.81
CA LEU A 93 3.38 -18.80 -1.99
C LEU A 93 2.28 -18.27 -2.90
N ASP A 94 2.66 -17.83 -4.09
CA ASP A 94 1.70 -17.41 -5.12
C ASP A 94 1.25 -18.64 -5.92
N LEU A 95 -0.01 -19.01 -5.73
CA LEU A 95 -0.70 -20.12 -6.40
C LEU A 95 -1.62 -19.61 -7.51
N SER A 96 -1.54 -18.34 -7.86
CA SER A 96 -2.41 -17.75 -8.86
C SER A 96 -2.22 -18.46 -10.21
N PRO A 97 -3.31 -18.80 -10.91
CA PRO A 97 -3.20 -19.40 -12.24
C PRO A 97 -2.72 -18.37 -13.28
N SER A 98 -2.13 -18.84 -14.36
CA SER A 98 -1.78 -17.98 -15.48
C SER A 98 -3.01 -17.25 -16.03
N SER A 99 -2.85 -15.99 -16.38
CA SER A 99 -3.89 -15.17 -17.01
C SER A 99 -3.55 -14.90 -18.47
N ASN A 100 -4.58 -14.93 -19.32
CA ASN A 100 -4.44 -14.61 -20.73
C ASN A 100 -5.12 -13.28 -21.03
N THR A 101 -4.43 -12.43 -21.79
CA THR A 101 -4.97 -11.20 -22.33
C THR A 101 -5.00 -11.32 -23.84
N GLU A 102 -6.16 -11.11 -24.45
CA GLU A 102 -6.33 -11.06 -25.89
C GLU A 102 -6.64 -9.63 -26.33
N PHE A 103 -5.95 -9.18 -27.37
CA PHE A 103 -6.19 -7.87 -27.95
C PHE A 103 -5.98 -7.90 -29.47
N TYR A 104 -6.50 -6.92 -30.17
CA TYR A 104 -6.30 -6.73 -31.60
C TYR A 104 -6.30 -5.24 -31.96
N TYR A 105 -5.71 -4.92 -33.09
CA TYR A 105 -5.80 -3.58 -33.65
C TYR A 105 -7.15 -3.38 -34.35
N LEU A 106 -7.75 -2.20 -34.24
CA LEU A 106 -9.02 -1.88 -34.87
C LEU A 106 -8.97 -1.97 -36.41
N ASN A 107 -7.80 -1.74 -37.00
CA ASN A 107 -7.60 -1.88 -38.45
C ASN A 107 -7.35 -3.32 -38.89
N SER A 108 -7.16 -4.26 -37.97
CA SER A 108 -6.84 -5.66 -38.25
C SER A 108 -7.53 -6.60 -37.27
N GLU A 109 -8.86 -6.55 -37.23
CA GLU A 109 -9.67 -7.36 -36.29
C GLU A 109 -9.50 -8.88 -36.51
N SER A 110 -9.06 -9.31 -37.68
CA SER A 110 -8.78 -10.72 -37.97
C SER A 110 -7.55 -11.26 -37.25
N THR A 111 -6.64 -10.39 -36.80
CA THR A 111 -5.38 -10.79 -36.15
C THR A 111 -5.48 -10.57 -34.65
N VAL A 112 -5.71 -11.66 -33.91
CA VAL A 112 -5.80 -11.63 -32.44
C VAL A 112 -4.41 -11.93 -31.84
N TYR A 113 -3.91 -11.00 -31.07
CA TYR A 113 -2.68 -11.17 -30.29
C TYR A 113 -3.03 -11.73 -28.92
N LYS A 114 -2.25 -12.68 -28.45
CA LYS A 114 -2.41 -13.30 -27.13
C LYS A 114 -1.17 -13.03 -26.30
N PHE A 115 -1.38 -12.42 -25.15
CA PHE A 115 -0.36 -12.29 -24.13
C PHE A 115 -0.71 -13.22 -22.98
N LYS A 116 0.18 -14.16 -22.67
CA LYS A 116 0.03 -15.06 -21.54
C LYS A 116 0.98 -14.60 -20.44
N ALA A 117 0.42 -14.17 -19.34
CA ALA A 117 1.17 -14.00 -18.10
C ALA A 117 1.28 -15.38 -17.44
N ASP A 118 2.43 -16.05 -17.65
CA ASP A 118 2.72 -17.31 -16.98
C ASP A 118 2.97 -17.01 -15.50
N ASN A 119 2.09 -17.52 -14.67
CA ASN A 119 2.26 -17.51 -13.24
C ASN A 119 2.73 -18.90 -12.82
N LYS A 120 4.03 -19.07 -12.70
CA LYS A 120 4.58 -20.22 -11.97
C LYS A 120 4.39 -19.91 -10.48
N ALA A 121 4.12 -20.93 -9.68
CA ALA A 121 4.08 -20.79 -8.23
C ALA A 121 5.35 -20.07 -7.75
N GLU A 122 5.19 -18.81 -7.35
CA GLU A 122 6.31 -17.98 -6.95
C GLU A 122 6.47 -18.01 -5.45
N HIS A 123 7.71 -18.19 -5.03
CA HIS A 123 8.12 -18.15 -3.64
C HIS A 123 8.56 -16.73 -3.30
N ASN A 124 7.85 -16.09 -2.39
CA ASN A 124 8.15 -14.75 -1.95
C ASN A 124 8.46 -14.75 -0.45
N TYR A 125 9.36 -13.89 -0.04
CA TYR A 125 9.73 -13.69 1.36
C TYR A 125 9.55 -12.24 1.70
N ARG A 126 8.86 -11.98 2.83
CA ARG A 126 8.66 -10.65 3.36
C ARG A 126 9.32 -10.57 4.73
N ILE A 127 10.18 -9.59 4.90
CA ILE A 127 10.76 -9.21 6.19
C ILE A 127 10.48 -7.75 6.44
N GLY A 128 9.99 -7.43 7.60
CA GLY A 128 9.69 -6.06 8.02
C GLY A 128 10.11 -5.83 9.46
N TYR A 129 10.49 -4.60 9.72
CA TYR A 129 10.72 -4.11 11.06
C TYR A 129 10.31 -2.65 11.15
N GLY A 130 9.67 -2.31 12.25
CA GLY A 130 9.27 -0.95 12.57
C GLY A 130 9.33 -0.69 14.06
N PHE A 131 9.27 0.58 14.41
CA PHE A 131 9.11 1.01 15.78
C PHE A 131 8.31 2.32 15.84
N ASP A 132 7.59 2.47 16.94
CA ASP A 132 6.85 3.68 17.30
C ASP A 132 7.38 4.15 18.63
N VAL A 133 7.75 5.41 18.72
CA VAL A 133 8.15 6.07 19.97
C VAL A 133 7.14 7.17 20.27
N THR A 134 6.59 7.17 21.48
CA THR A 134 5.72 8.26 21.98
C THR A 134 6.27 8.75 23.31
N THR A 135 6.44 10.06 23.44
CA THR A 135 6.95 10.71 24.65
C THR A 135 5.83 11.40 25.40
N ILE A 136 6.00 11.57 26.71
CA ILE A 136 5.07 12.36 27.56
C ILE A 136 5.04 13.84 27.16
N SER A 137 6.09 14.35 26.51
CA SER A 137 6.16 15.73 26.00
C SER A 137 5.38 15.93 24.69
N GLY A 138 4.71 14.89 24.18
CA GLY A 138 3.86 14.96 22.98
C GLY A 138 4.56 14.65 21.66
N TRP A 139 5.85 14.27 21.66
CA TRP A 139 6.53 13.83 20.45
C TRP A 139 6.17 12.38 20.10
N SER A 140 6.04 12.11 18.82
CA SER A 140 5.89 10.76 18.28
C SER A 140 6.79 10.57 17.07
N LEU A 141 7.41 9.40 16.98
CA LEU A 141 8.22 8.99 15.84
C LEU A 141 7.79 7.58 15.44
N VAL A 142 7.44 7.40 14.18
CA VAL A 142 7.14 6.08 13.58
C VAL A 142 8.14 5.85 12.45
N ALA A 143 8.80 4.72 12.46
CA ALA A 143 9.66 4.29 11.36
C ALA A 143 9.38 2.84 11.03
N ASN A 144 9.14 2.55 9.76
CA ASN A 144 8.87 1.21 9.25
C ASN A 144 9.72 0.94 8.01
N PHE A 145 10.26 -0.25 7.93
CA PHE A 145 10.94 -0.77 6.76
C PHE A 145 10.42 -2.16 6.45
N GLU A 146 10.11 -2.42 5.20
CA GLU A 146 9.72 -3.73 4.73
C GLU A 146 10.46 -4.07 3.43
N ARG A 147 10.91 -5.30 3.31
CA ARG A 147 11.45 -5.88 2.08
C ARG A 147 10.66 -7.10 1.68
N LEU A 148 10.14 -7.06 0.46
CA LEU A 148 9.58 -8.22 -0.21
C LEU A 148 10.57 -8.71 -1.27
N LYS A 149 10.98 -9.97 -1.20
CA LYS A 149 11.82 -10.62 -2.20
C LYS A 149 11.00 -11.67 -2.92
N ALA A 150 10.77 -11.44 -4.21
CA ALA A 150 10.21 -12.42 -5.12
C ALA A 150 11.36 -13.22 -5.78
N LYS A 151 11.24 -14.54 -5.81
CA LYS A 151 12.33 -15.43 -6.27
C LYS A 151 12.80 -15.10 -7.69
N GLU A 152 11.86 -14.78 -8.59
CA GLU A 152 12.14 -14.56 -10.01
C GLU A 152 12.03 -13.09 -10.45
N ARG A 153 11.46 -12.21 -9.60
CA ARG A 153 11.19 -10.80 -9.94
C ARG A 153 12.04 -9.78 -9.19
N GLY A 154 13.02 -10.26 -8.40
CA GLY A 154 13.86 -9.37 -7.63
C GLY A 154 13.28 -9.03 -6.25
N TYR A 155 13.45 -7.78 -5.83
CA TYR A 155 12.97 -7.32 -4.52
C TYR A 155 12.34 -5.92 -4.62
N SER A 156 11.42 -5.65 -3.73
CA SER A 156 10.92 -4.31 -3.44
C SER A 156 11.20 -3.95 -1.98
N ASN A 157 11.50 -2.70 -1.74
CA ASN A 157 11.64 -2.14 -0.40
C ASN A 157 10.57 -1.09 -0.20
N GLU A 158 9.99 -1.09 0.99
CA GLU A 158 9.09 -0.05 1.44
C GLU A 158 9.68 0.58 2.69
N PHE A 159 9.64 1.90 2.74
CA PHE A 159 10.11 2.69 3.86
C PHE A 159 9.07 3.75 4.18
N TYR A 160 8.80 3.93 5.46
CA TYR A 160 7.92 4.96 5.97
C TYR A 160 8.53 5.59 7.21
N LEU A 161 8.52 6.92 7.27
CA LEU A 161 8.93 7.71 8.41
C LEU A 161 7.85 8.74 8.71
N SER A 162 7.44 8.84 9.95
CA SER A 162 6.52 9.86 10.44
C SER A 162 7.06 10.47 11.72
N LEU A 163 7.08 11.79 11.78
CA LEU A 163 7.41 12.56 12.97
C LEU A 163 6.20 13.42 13.32
N GLY A 164 5.69 13.25 14.53
CA GLY A 164 4.55 13.99 15.04
C GLY A 164 4.89 14.77 16.30
N TYR A 165 4.17 15.85 16.51
CA TYR A 165 4.19 16.60 17.76
C TYR A 165 2.78 17.02 18.11
N VAL A 166 2.30 16.58 19.26
CA VAL A 166 0.98 16.87 19.80
C VAL A 166 1.17 17.41 21.22
N PRO A 167 1.47 18.71 21.36
CA PRO A 167 1.53 19.34 22.69
C PRO A 167 0.14 19.35 23.34
N ILE A 168 0.12 19.66 24.63
CA ILE A 168 -1.11 19.68 25.47
C ILE A 168 -2.16 20.67 24.92
N ASP A 169 -1.75 21.66 24.11
CA ASP A 169 -2.60 22.76 23.62
C ASP A 169 -3.30 22.47 22.28
N GLU A 170 -3.63 21.22 21.95
CA GLU A 170 -4.40 20.83 20.76
C GLU A 170 -3.76 21.11 19.39
N LYS A 171 -2.57 21.65 19.33
CA LYS A 171 -1.81 21.85 18.09
C LYS A 171 -1.14 20.54 17.70
N LYS A 172 -1.30 20.15 16.44
CA LYS A 172 -0.68 18.91 15.91
C LYS A 172 0.19 19.24 14.74
N PHE A 173 1.42 18.75 14.76
CA PHE A 173 2.32 18.74 13.61
C PHE A 173 2.56 17.30 13.21
N LEU A 174 2.50 17.01 11.93
CA LEU A 174 2.78 15.69 11.39
C LEU A 174 3.62 15.86 10.11
N PHE A 175 4.78 15.26 10.09
CA PHE A 175 5.62 15.14 8.92
C PHE A 175 5.72 13.67 8.55
N ASN A 176 5.45 13.33 7.28
CA ASN A 176 5.59 11.97 6.76
C ASN A 176 6.52 11.98 5.56
N PHE A 177 7.26 10.91 5.42
CA PHE A 177 8.11 10.63 4.28
C PHE A 177 8.07 9.14 3.97
N ASP A 178 7.93 8.76 2.70
CA ASP A 178 7.91 7.37 2.28
C ASP A 178 8.74 7.12 1.02
N ASN A 179 8.86 5.86 0.63
CA ASN A 179 9.60 5.46 -0.56
C ASN A 179 8.87 5.73 -1.88
N SER A 180 7.65 6.22 -1.88
CA SER A 180 6.99 6.79 -3.05
C SER A 180 7.54 8.18 -3.39
N ASN A 181 8.54 8.63 -2.60
CA ASN A 181 9.19 9.92 -2.71
C ASN A 181 8.22 11.09 -2.50
N GLN A 182 7.26 10.86 -1.65
CA GLN A 182 6.34 11.87 -1.17
C GLN A 182 6.72 12.30 0.23
N ALA A 183 6.80 13.61 0.43
CA ALA A 183 6.85 14.20 1.76
C ALA A 183 5.55 14.96 1.99
N SER A 184 4.96 14.79 3.15
CA SER A 184 3.79 15.55 3.56
C SER A 184 4.02 16.24 4.89
N LEU A 185 3.52 17.46 5.01
CA LEU A 185 3.48 18.20 6.27
C LEU A 185 2.02 18.54 6.55
N ALA A 186 1.53 18.15 7.71
CA ALA A 186 0.22 18.50 8.19
C ALA A 186 0.33 19.31 9.49
N PHE A 187 -0.42 20.39 9.56
CA PHE A 187 -0.62 21.17 10.76
C PHE A 187 -2.11 21.24 11.09
N THR A 188 -2.47 20.95 12.32
CA THR A 188 -3.84 21.08 12.83
C THR A 188 -3.83 21.92 14.09
N ASN A 189 -4.74 22.86 14.20
CA ASN A 189 -4.93 23.66 15.39
C ASN A 189 -6.43 23.90 15.60
N ASN A 190 -6.90 23.72 16.83
CA ASN A 190 -8.25 24.13 17.20
C ASN A 190 -8.21 25.56 17.72
N VAL A 191 -9.02 26.42 17.13
CA VAL A 191 -9.15 27.82 17.52
C VAL A 191 -10.63 28.10 17.75
N ASN A 192 -11.02 28.26 19.00
CA ASN A 192 -12.40 28.61 19.41
C ASN A 192 -13.48 27.66 18.86
N GLY A 193 -13.21 26.34 18.81
CA GLY A 193 -14.14 25.35 18.30
C GLY A 193 -14.04 25.10 16.79
N PHE A 194 -13.12 25.77 16.09
CA PHE A 194 -12.85 25.53 14.69
C PHE A 194 -11.54 24.79 14.52
N ASP A 195 -11.55 23.67 13.79
CA ASP A 195 -10.35 22.94 13.40
C ASP A 195 -9.77 23.54 12.11
N LEU A 196 -8.64 24.20 12.23
CA LEU A 196 -7.83 24.63 11.11
C LEU A 196 -6.85 23.53 10.75
N LYS A 197 -6.91 23.01 9.52
CA LYS A 197 -5.95 22.04 8.98
C LYS A 197 -5.24 22.62 7.76
N VAL A 198 -3.92 22.54 7.77
CA VAL A 198 -3.08 22.88 6.64
C VAL A 198 -2.28 21.65 6.27
N ASN A 199 -2.45 21.15 5.05
CA ASN A 199 -1.70 20.02 4.52
C ASN A 199 -0.90 20.48 3.30
N THR A 200 0.35 20.05 3.23
CA THR A 200 1.18 20.25 2.04
C THR A 200 1.79 18.91 1.66
N ASP A 201 1.76 18.57 0.39
CA ASP A 201 2.38 17.37 -0.16
C ASP A 201 3.39 17.76 -1.23
N TYR A 202 4.51 17.10 -1.26
CA TYR A 202 5.55 17.30 -2.24
C TYR A 202 6.08 15.96 -2.76
N ASN A 203 6.14 15.84 -4.09
CA ASN A 203 6.72 14.68 -4.76
C ASN A 203 8.08 15.05 -5.34
N PHE A 204 9.16 14.42 -4.84
CA PHE A 204 10.54 14.74 -5.17
C PHE A 204 11.03 14.22 -6.51
N PHE A 205 10.41 13.14 -7.03
CA PHE A 205 10.99 12.35 -8.14
C PHE A 205 10.09 12.22 -9.35
N SER A 206 9.00 12.95 -9.43
CA SER A 206 8.30 13.06 -10.72
C SER A 206 9.15 13.90 -11.68
N ASN A 207 9.15 13.56 -12.97
CA ASN A 207 9.77 14.41 -14.02
C ASN A 207 9.20 15.83 -14.04
N SER A 208 8.12 16.05 -13.31
CA SER A 208 7.53 17.34 -12.99
C SER A 208 7.21 17.34 -11.50
N PRO A 209 8.01 17.97 -10.66
CA PRO A 209 7.73 18.07 -9.23
C PRO A 209 6.31 18.58 -9.02
N GLN A 210 5.52 17.80 -8.29
CA GLN A 210 4.15 18.19 -7.97
C GLN A 210 4.10 18.56 -6.49
N TYR A 211 3.52 19.68 -6.22
CA TYR A 211 3.19 20.10 -4.87
C TYR A 211 1.70 20.41 -4.78
N SER A 212 1.10 20.08 -3.66
CA SER A 212 -0.25 20.49 -3.32
C SER A 212 -0.26 21.16 -1.95
N ALA A 213 -1.14 22.12 -1.79
CA ALA A 213 -1.44 22.70 -0.50
C ALA A 213 -2.96 22.78 -0.34
N ASN A 214 -3.45 22.33 0.81
CA ASN A 214 -4.86 22.37 1.14
C ASN A 214 -5.02 23.01 2.52
N ILE A 215 -5.95 23.95 2.62
CA ILE A 215 -6.37 24.56 3.88
C ILE A 215 -7.86 24.24 4.07
N SER A 216 -8.19 23.64 5.18
CA SER A 216 -9.59 23.38 5.56
C SER A 216 -9.89 23.93 6.94
N ILE A 217 -11.07 24.47 7.09
CA ILE A 217 -11.63 24.91 8.37
C ILE A 217 -12.92 24.12 8.57
N THR A 218 -12.99 23.42 9.69
CA THR A 218 -14.14 22.57 10.02
C THR A 218 -14.65 22.96 11.42
N ASP A 219 -15.95 23.11 11.57
CA ASP A 219 -16.57 23.31 12.88
C ASP A 219 -16.54 21.97 13.62
N SER A 220 -16.03 21.96 14.84
CA SER A 220 -16.04 20.79 15.72
C SER A 220 -17.22 20.92 16.68
N PHE A 221 -18.34 20.28 16.35
CA PHE A 221 -19.49 20.13 17.26
C PHE A 221 -19.21 19.12 18.36
#